data_5ec759ed33d08277f97fd833ee28250a
#
_entry.id   5ec759ed33d08277f97fd833ee28250a
#
_cell.length_a   1.000
_cell.length_b   1.000
_cell.length_c   1.000
_cell.angle_alpha   90.00
_cell.angle_beta   90.00
_cell.angle_gamma   90.00
#
_symmetry.space_group_name_H-M   'P 1'
#
loop_
_entity.id
_entity.type
_entity.pdbx_description
1 polymer ?
#
loop_
_entity_poly.entity_id
_entity_poly.type
_entity_poly.pdbx_seq_one_letter_code
_entity_poly.pdbx_strand_id
1 'polypeptide(L)'
;MRATLEITACCPQHDPQVIALSLRAWAPVFNKLRSAVQPYVYKAFYPNGWRVRQTGDINSFLQAERQNAWVAVEATSVVGWVGIRLHPEDRMGEIYIVAVDPDYQRRGIGSALMDHAIRKIREAGMDIAMVETGDDPGHAPSRATYQRAGFERWPVARYFRKL
;
A
#
# COMPACT_ATOMS: atom_id res chain seq x y z
N MET A 1 2.37 29.38 6.74
CA MET A 1 1.77 28.79 5.51
C MET A 1 1.90 27.28 5.60
N ARG A 2 0.83 26.53 5.36
CA ARG A 2 0.96 25.08 5.20
C ARG A 2 1.67 24.79 3.87
N ALA A 3 2.68 23.94 3.88
CA ALA A 3 3.32 23.49 2.66
C ALA A 3 2.26 22.81 1.77
N THR A 4 2.32 23.07 0.48
CA THR A 4 1.39 22.48 -0.49
C THR A 4 1.73 21.00 -0.68
N LEU A 5 0.75 20.12 -0.57
CA LEU A 5 0.89 18.72 -0.91
C LEU A 5 0.90 18.57 -2.43
N GLU A 6 1.93 17.93 -2.95
CA GLU A 6 2.05 17.61 -4.38
C GLU A 6 2.14 16.10 -4.56
N ILE A 7 1.45 15.55 -5.56
CA ILE A 7 1.59 14.13 -5.96
C ILE A 7 2.31 14.09 -7.32
N THR A 8 3.46 13.47 -7.33
CA THR A 8 4.34 13.39 -8.51
C THR A 8 4.83 11.96 -8.76
N ALA A 9 5.33 11.70 -9.96
CA ALA A 9 5.88 10.38 -10.31
C ALA A 9 7.05 10.01 -9.37
N CYS A 10 7.09 8.75 -8.96
CA CYS A 10 8.17 8.23 -8.13
C CYS A 10 9.45 8.10 -8.96
N CYS A 11 10.54 8.66 -8.45
CA CYS A 11 11.87 8.53 -9.05
C CYS A 11 12.85 7.88 -8.06
N PRO A 12 14.02 7.38 -8.52
CA PRO A 12 14.97 6.67 -7.67
C PRO A 12 15.42 7.43 -6.43
N GLN A 13 15.47 8.75 -6.48
CA GLN A 13 15.83 9.60 -5.35
C GLN A 13 14.82 9.52 -4.18
N HIS A 14 13.59 9.10 -4.45
CA HIS A 14 12.54 8.92 -3.44
C HIS A 14 12.65 7.58 -2.69
N ASP A 15 13.34 6.59 -3.23
CA ASP A 15 13.34 5.20 -2.71
C ASP A 15 13.69 5.10 -1.24
N PRO A 16 14.74 5.77 -0.71
CA PRO A 16 15.06 5.68 0.72
C PRO A 16 13.92 6.18 1.62
N GLN A 17 13.27 7.28 1.23
CA GLN A 17 12.16 7.84 2.00
C GLN A 17 10.90 6.97 1.88
N VAL A 18 10.60 6.44 0.69
CA VAL A 18 9.49 5.50 0.44
C VAL A 18 9.62 4.26 1.33
N ILE A 19 10.79 3.65 1.36
CA ILE A 19 11.06 2.47 2.20
C ILE A 19 10.92 2.83 3.69
N ALA A 20 11.57 3.89 4.13
CA ALA A 20 11.58 4.28 5.54
C ALA A 20 10.16 4.58 6.07
N LEU A 21 9.37 5.39 5.34
CA LEU A 21 8.00 5.70 5.76
C LEU A 21 7.09 4.48 5.75
N SER A 22 7.26 3.58 4.78
CA SER A 22 6.46 2.36 4.67
C SER A 22 6.69 1.43 5.86
N LEU A 23 7.93 1.20 6.24
CA LEU A 23 8.27 0.37 7.40
C LEU A 23 7.75 0.99 8.71
N ARG A 24 7.75 2.31 8.84
CA ARG A 24 7.13 3.01 9.98
C ARG A 24 5.61 2.87 9.99
N ALA A 25 4.98 3.06 8.84
CA ALA A 25 3.52 2.99 8.70
C ALA A 25 2.98 1.57 8.98
N TRP A 26 3.71 0.54 8.57
CA TRP A 26 3.27 -0.85 8.70
C TRP A 26 3.67 -1.54 10.00
N ALA A 27 4.57 -0.98 10.80
CA ALA A 27 4.99 -1.58 12.07
C ALA A 27 3.80 -1.91 13.00
N PRO A 28 2.80 -1.03 13.22
CA PRO A 28 1.64 -1.38 14.04
C PRO A 28 0.80 -2.52 13.45
N VAL A 29 0.71 -2.61 12.13
CA VAL A 29 -0.02 -3.68 11.41
C VAL A 29 0.63 -5.03 11.68
N PHE A 30 1.95 -5.15 11.47
CA PHE A 30 2.68 -6.39 11.68
C PHE A 30 2.74 -6.83 13.13
N ASN A 31 2.81 -5.88 14.07
CA ASN A 31 2.73 -6.20 15.50
C ASN A 31 1.39 -6.88 15.86
N LYS A 32 0.29 -6.44 15.29
CA LYS A 32 -1.04 -7.05 15.48
C LYS A 32 -1.20 -8.34 14.68
N LEU A 33 -0.72 -8.37 13.44
CA LEU A 33 -0.82 -9.54 12.56
C LEU A 33 -0.16 -10.77 13.16
N ARG A 34 1.01 -10.61 13.80
CA ARG A 34 1.76 -11.71 14.42
C ARG A 34 0.93 -12.55 15.40
N SER A 35 0.05 -11.90 16.15
CA SER A 35 -0.85 -12.57 17.11
C SER A 35 -2.18 -13.00 16.51
N ALA A 36 -2.53 -12.54 15.33
CA ALA A 36 -3.80 -12.79 14.67
C ALA A 36 -3.77 -13.99 13.69
N VAL A 37 -2.58 -14.49 13.34
CA VAL A 37 -2.39 -15.60 12.40
C VAL A 37 -1.63 -16.76 13.06
N GLN A 38 -1.70 -17.94 12.46
CA GLN A 38 -0.99 -19.12 12.96
C GLN A 38 0.52 -18.88 12.95
N PRO A 39 1.26 -19.19 14.03
CA PRO A 39 2.69 -18.93 14.13
C PRO A 39 3.52 -19.56 13.00
N TYR A 40 3.15 -20.77 12.55
CA TYR A 40 3.85 -21.45 11.46
C TYR A 40 3.65 -20.73 10.12
N VAL A 41 2.49 -20.12 9.90
CA VAL A 41 2.21 -19.33 8.69
C VAL A 41 3.03 -18.04 8.73
N TYR A 42 2.98 -17.32 9.84
CA TYR A 42 3.77 -16.09 10.01
C TYR A 42 5.27 -16.33 9.77
N LYS A 43 5.81 -17.42 10.36
CA LYS A 43 7.21 -17.79 10.17
C LYS A 43 7.55 -18.14 8.71
N ALA A 44 6.63 -18.81 8.02
CA ALA A 44 6.82 -19.17 6.61
C ALA A 44 6.83 -17.93 5.69
N PHE A 45 5.97 -16.94 5.96
CA PHE A 45 5.93 -15.70 5.19
C PHE A 45 7.09 -14.75 5.50
N TYR A 46 7.56 -14.74 6.76
CA TYR A 46 8.55 -13.77 7.25
C TYR A 46 9.74 -14.47 7.95
N PRO A 47 10.46 -15.38 7.25
CA PRO A 47 11.54 -16.17 7.87
C PRO A 47 12.68 -15.28 8.39
N ASN A 48 12.95 -14.14 7.73
CA ASN A 48 13.98 -13.18 8.09
C ASN A 48 13.39 -11.87 8.66
N GLY A 49 12.13 -11.92 9.11
CA GLY A 49 11.41 -10.77 9.62
C GLY A 49 10.63 -10.01 8.53
N TRP A 50 9.53 -9.41 8.94
CA TRP A 50 8.62 -8.72 8.02
C TRP A 50 9.26 -7.50 7.33
N ARG A 51 10.19 -6.81 8.02
CA ARG A 51 10.88 -5.64 7.44
C ARG A 51 11.72 -6.03 6.22
N VAL A 52 12.43 -7.14 6.31
CA VAL A 52 13.23 -7.66 5.19
C VAL A 52 12.31 -8.01 4.01
N ARG A 53 11.20 -8.71 4.28
CA ARG A 53 10.22 -9.07 3.25
C ARG A 53 9.62 -7.82 2.58
N GLN A 54 9.13 -6.87 3.36
CA GLN A 54 8.49 -5.67 2.83
C GLN A 54 9.46 -4.77 2.07
N THR A 55 10.69 -4.62 2.54
CA THR A 55 11.73 -3.90 1.80
C THR A 55 12.02 -4.56 0.45
N GLY A 56 12.09 -5.89 0.42
CA GLY A 56 12.27 -6.65 -0.82
C GLY A 56 11.10 -6.46 -1.79
N ASP A 57 9.88 -6.52 -1.30
CA ASP A 57 8.67 -6.34 -2.11
C ASP A 57 8.58 -4.92 -2.70
N ILE A 58 8.91 -3.87 -1.91
CA ILE A 58 8.98 -2.48 -2.41
C ILE A 58 10.04 -2.36 -3.50
N ASN A 59 11.26 -2.85 -3.26
CA ASN A 59 12.34 -2.77 -4.23
C ASN A 59 11.99 -3.50 -5.53
N SER A 60 11.41 -4.70 -5.45
CA SER A 60 10.99 -5.48 -6.61
C SER A 60 9.92 -4.74 -7.41
N PHE A 61 8.94 -4.15 -6.75
CA PHE A 61 7.91 -3.35 -7.41
C PHE A 61 8.50 -2.12 -8.10
N LEU A 62 9.36 -1.35 -7.41
CA LEU A 62 9.97 -0.16 -7.98
C LEU A 62 10.92 -0.48 -9.13
N GLN A 63 11.60 -1.62 -9.12
CA GLN A 63 12.42 -2.07 -10.25
C GLN A 63 11.58 -2.43 -11.48
N ALA A 64 10.47 -3.13 -11.28
CA ALA A 64 9.65 -3.65 -12.37
C ALA A 64 8.62 -2.63 -12.88
N GLU A 65 8.07 -1.80 -12.01
CA GLU A 65 6.83 -1.06 -12.28
C GLU A 65 6.88 0.41 -11.79
N ARG A 66 8.06 1.04 -11.72
CA ARG A 66 8.20 2.43 -11.23
C ARG A 66 7.30 3.44 -11.94
N GLN A 67 7.02 3.24 -13.21
CA GLN A 67 6.11 4.09 -13.99
C GLN A 67 4.67 4.09 -13.43
N ASN A 68 4.34 3.11 -12.60
CA ASN A 68 3.06 2.96 -11.93
C ASN A 68 3.12 3.36 -10.44
N ALA A 69 4.10 4.15 -10.05
CA ALA A 69 4.30 4.62 -8.68
C ALA A 69 4.31 6.15 -8.59
N TRP A 70 3.67 6.68 -7.56
CA TRP A 70 3.62 8.12 -7.27
C TRP A 70 3.89 8.37 -5.79
N VAL A 71 4.52 9.50 -5.52
CA VAL A 71 4.82 9.98 -4.16
C VAL A 71 4.04 11.25 -3.87
N ALA A 72 3.58 11.37 -2.63
CA ALA A 72 3.07 12.62 -2.07
C ALA A 72 4.22 13.33 -1.37
N VAL A 73 4.48 14.56 -1.77
CA VAL A 73 5.59 15.39 -1.26
C VAL A 73 5.02 16.63 -0.59
N GLU A 74 5.51 16.93 0.60
CA GLU A 74 5.25 18.18 1.32
C GLU A 74 6.61 18.86 1.59
N ALA A 75 6.82 20.04 1.04
CA ALA A 75 8.13 20.70 0.96
C ALA A 75 9.17 19.83 0.23
N THR A 76 10.13 19.24 0.94
CA THR A 76 11.15 18.35 0.36
C THR A 76 11.03 16.90 0.86
N SER A 77 9.99 16.61 1.61
CA SER A 77 9.81 15.30 2.26
C SER A 77 8.76 14.48 1.54
N VAL A 78 9.07 13.22 1.27
CA VAL A 78 8.08 12.23 0.85
C VAL A 78 7.28 11.82 2.08
N VAL A 79 5.97 12.12 2.05
CA VAL A 79 5.05 11.90 3.18
C VAL A 79 4.08 10.76 2.95
N GLY A 80 4.07 10.20 1.75
CA GLY A 80 3.28 9.03 1.39
C GLY A 80 3.56 8.59 -0.05
N TRP A 81 3.08 7.43 -0.42
CA TRP A 81 3.21 6.94 -1.79
C TRP A 81 2.16 5.89 -2.12
N VAL A 82 1.96 5.65 -3.41
CA VAL A 82 1.05 4.63 -3.93
C VAL A 82 1.65 4.00 -5.17
N GLY A 83 1.46 2.70 -5.31
CA GLY A 83 1.79 1.92 -6.50
C GLY A 83 0.58 1.14 -6.99
N ILE A 84 0.40 1.08 -8.31
CA ILE A 84 -0.66 0.31 -8.95
C ILE A 84 -0.09 -0.77 -9.85
N ARG A 85 -0.87 -1.82 -10.07
CA ARG A 85 -0.67 -2.83 -11.12
C ARG A 85 -1.85 -2.85 -12.05
N LEU A 86 -1.60 -3.11 -13.31
CA LEU A 86 -2.65 -3.23 -14.32
C LEU A 86 -2.78 -4.70 -14.71
N HIS A 87 -4.02 -5.18 -14.76
CA HIS A 87 -4.42 -6.52 -15.19
C HIS A 87 -5.35 -6.37 -16.41
N PRO A 88 -4.76 -6.22 -17.62
CA PRO A 88 -5.55 -5.93 -18.83
C PRO A 88 -6.55 -7.03 -19.18
N GLU A 89 -6.22 -8.28 -18.86
CA GLU A 89 -7.08 -9.45 -19.07
C GLU A 89 -8.43 -9.35 -18.34
N ASP A 90 -8.45 -8.71 -17.17
CA ASP A 90 -9.65 -8.48 -16.37
C ASP A 90 -10.16 -7.04 -16.49
N ARG A 91 -9.51 -6.20 -17.30
CA ARG A 91 -9.73 -4.76 -17.39
C ARG A 91 -9.73 -4.09 -16.00
N MET A 92 -8.79 -4.53 -15.17
CA MET A 92 -8.70 -4.17 -13.75
C MET A 92 -7.39 -3.47 -13.43
N GLY A 93 -7.46 -2.41 -12.62
CA GLY A 93 -6.31 -1.83 -11.94
C GLY A 93 -6.32 -2.22 -10.47
N GLU A 94 -5.18 -2.63 -9.95
CA GLU A 94 -4.97 -2.96 -8.55
C GLU A 94 -4.20 -1.82 -7.86
N ILE A 95 -4.71 -1.33 -6.74
CA ILE A 95 -3.90 -0.53 -5.82
C ILE A 95 -3.06 -1.52 -5.01
N TYR A 96 -1.85 -1.75 -5.50
CA TYR A 96 -0.97 -2.81 -5.00
C TYR A 96 -0.33 -2.45 -3.66
N ILE A 97 0.05 -1.18 -3.49
CA ILE A 97 0.75 -0.73 -2.30
C ILE A 97 0.43 0.74 -2.02
N VAL A 98 0.18 1.06 -0.77
CA VAL A 98 -0.03 2.44 -0.31
C VAL A 98 0.48 2.57 1.11
N ALA A 99 1.18 3.67 1.39
CA ALA A 99 1.61 4.01 2.72
C ALA A 99 1.64 5.54 2.91
N VAL A 100 1.32 5.99 4.12
CA VAL A 100 1.44 7.38 4.56
C VAL A 100 2.28 7.40 5.81
N ASP A 101 3.27 8.29 5.85
CA ASP A 101 4.14 8.49 7.01
C ASP A 101 3.28 8.73 8.26
N PRO A 102 3.52 8.02 9.38
CA PRO A 102 2.74 8.13 10.60
C PRO A 102 2.58 9.58 11.11
N ASP A 103 3.60 10.42 10.95
CA ASP A 103 3.56 11.81 11.40
C ASP A 103 2.66 12.70 10.51
N TYR A 104 2.25 12.19 9.36
CA TYR A 104 1.42 12.89 8.37
C TYR A 104 0.05 12.25 8.16
N GLN A 105 -0.27 11.17 8.87
CA GLN A 105 -1.57 10.53 8.80
C GLN A 105 -2.71 11.43 9.30
N ARG A 106 -3.95 11.10 8.89
CA ARG A 106 -5.18 11.84 9.24
C ARG A 106 -5.21 13.30 8.73
N ARG A 107 -4.43 13.58 7.69
CA ARG A 107 -4.37 14.90 7.01
C ARG A 107 -4.91 14.84 5.58
N GLY A 108 -5.59 13.74 5.21
CA GLY A 108 -6.17 13.54 3.87
C GLY A 108 -5.19 13.00 2.81
N ILE A 109 -3.93 12.75 3.15
CA ILE A 109 -2.90 12.30 2.19
C ILE A 109 -3.24 10.93 1.61
N GLY A 110 -3.68 9.99 2.46
CA GLY A 110 -4.11 8.66 2.00
C GLY A 110 -5.26 8.73 1.00
N SER A 111 -6.26 9.57 1.27
CA SER A 111 -7.38 9.79 0.34
C SER A 111 -6.91 10.40 -0.98
N ALA A 112 -6.04 11.39 -0.94
CA ALA A 112 -5.48 12.01 -2.14
C ALA A 112 -4.68 11.01 -3.00
N LEU A 113 -3.90 10.13 -2.37
CA LEU A 113 -3.16 9.05 -3.05
C LEU A 113 -4.12 8.02 -3.68
N MET A 114 -5.18 7.64 -2.96
CA MET A 114 -6.22 6.73 -3.47
C MET A 114 -6.94 7.33 -4.67
N ASP A 115 -7.37 8.58 -4.60
CA ASP A 115 -8.04 9.29 -5.70
C ASP A 115 -7.12 9.39 -6.92
N HIS A 116 -5.83 9.68 -6.69
CA HIS A 116 -4.84 9.72 -7.75
C HIS A 116 -4.68 8.35 -8.42
N ALA A 117 -4.55 7.28 -7.65
CA ALA A 117 -4.43 5.91 -8.15
C ALA A 117 -5.66 5.49 -8.96
N ILE A 118 -6.87 5.75 -8.46
CA ILE A 118 -8.13 5.45 -9.16
C ILE A 118 -8.20 6.20 -10.50
N ARG A 119 -7.80 7.47 -10.51
CA ARG A 119 -7.74 8.25 -11.75
C ARG A 119 -6.75 7.65 -12.74
N LYS A 120 -5.55 7.25 -12.30
CA LYS A 120 -4.55 6.60 -13.16
C LYS A 120 -5.00 5.25 -13.72
N ILE A 121 -5.70 4.46 -12.92
CA ILE A 121 -6.33 3.21 -13.36
C ILE A 121 -7.36 3.48 -14.46
N ARG A 122 -8.21 4.51 -14.28
CA ARG A 122 -9.20 4.91 -15.28
C ARG A 122 -8.54 5.43 -16.56
N GLU A 123 -7.51 6.28 -16.45
CA GLU A 123 -6.74 6.80 -17.58
C GLU A 123 -6.06 5.68 -18.38
N ALA A 124 -5.69 4.58 -17.73
CA ALA A 124 -5.16 3.37 -18.37
C ALA A 124 -6.23 2.51 -19.07
N GLY A 125 -7.50 2.94 -19.08
CA GLY A 125 -8.59 2.24 -19.76
C GLY A 125 -9.16 1.03 -19.03
N MET A 126 -8.93 0.93 -17.72
CA MET A 126 -9.50 -0.13 -16.89
C MET A 126 -10.93 0.21 -16.46
N ASP A 127 -11.76 -0.81 -16.29
CA ASP A 127 -13.16 -0.65 -15.92
C ASP A 127 -13.41 -0.78 -14.42
N ILE A 128 -12.53 -1.50 -13.72
CA ILE A 128 -12.63 -1.73 -12.27
C ILE A 128 -11.30 -1.45 -11.57
N ALA A 129 -11.40 -1.03 -10.31
CA ALA A 129 -10.27 -0.91 -9.41
C ALA A 129 -10.42 -1.91 -8.26
N MET A 130 -9.32 -2.55 -7.88
CA MET A 130 -9.26 -3.51 -6.79
C MET A 130 -8.22 -3.07 -5.77
N VAL A 131 -8.48 -3.32 -4.51
CA VAL A 131 -7.51 -3.23 -3.42
C VAL A 131 -7.73 -4.40 -2.48
N GLU A 132 -6.65 -5.05 -2.08
CA GLU A 132 -6.71 -6.18 -1.16
C GLU A 132 -5.99 -5.85 0.15
N THR A 133 -6.58 -6.29 1.26
CA THR A 133 -5.98 -6.17 2.58
C THR A 133 -6.47 -7.32 3.47
N GLY A 134 -5.77 -7.54 4.59
CA GLY A 134 -6.17 -8.57 5.55
C GLY A 134 -7.47 -8.23 6.29
N ASP A 135 -8.14 -9.27 6.79
CA ASP A 135 -9.33 -9.15 7.65
C ASP A 135 -8.96 -9.12 9.15
N ASP A 136 -7.69 -9.17 9.47
CA ASP A 136 -7.16 -9.07 10.82
C ASP A 136 -7.32 -7.67 11.43
N PRO A 137 -7.27 -7.54 12.77
CA PRO A 137 -7.45 -6.24 13.44
C PRO A 137 -6.43 -5.17 13.04
N GLY A 138 -5.21 -5.56 12.65
CA GLY A 138 -4.17 -4.63 12.21
C GLY A 138 -4.54 -3.86 10.95
N HIS A 139 -5.32 -4.47 10.05
CA HIS A 139 -5.77 -3.87 8.80
C HIS A 139 -7.14 -3.18 8.88
N ALA A 140 -7.74 -3.09 10.06
CA ALA A 140 -9.05 -2.43 10.23
C ALA A 140 -9.07 -0.97 9.73
N PRO A 141 -8.03 -0.13 9.98
CA PRO A 141 -7.98 1.23 9.43
C PRO A 141 -7.94 1.26 7.90
N SER A 142 -7.24 0.32 7.26
CA SER A 142 -7.18 0.19 5.80
C SER A 142 -8.55 -0.16 5.23
N ARG A 143 -9.24 -1.16 5.81
CA ARG A 143 -10.60 -1.52 5.38
C ARG A 143 -11.57 -0.35 5.47
N ALA A 144 -11.52 0.42 6.56
CA ALA A 144 -12.36 1.61 6.72
C ALA A 144 -12.05 2.68 5.66
N THR A 145 -10.79 2.86 5.30
CA THR A 145 -10.36 3.80 4.25
C THR A 145 -10.90 3.38 2.89
N TYR A 146 -10.81 2.10 2.53
CA TYR A 146 -11.31 1.61 1.24
C TYR A 146 -12.82 1.70 1.12
N GLN A 147 -13.55 1.37 2.19
CA GLN A 147 -15.01 1.52 2.21
C GLN A 147 -15.43 2.99 2.04
N ARG A 148 -14.75 3.93 2.69
CA ARG A 148 -15.00 5.37 2.49
C ARG A 148 -14.68 5.85 1.08
N ALA A 149 -13.71 5.22 0.42
CA ALA A 149 -13.37 5.50 -0.98
C ALA A 149 -14.35 4.84 -1.99
N GLY A 150 -15.37 4.15 -1.52
CA GLY A 150 -16.42 3.55 -2.36
C GLY A 150 -16.12 2.12 -2.82
N PHE A 151 -15.10 1.46 -2.26
CA PHE A 151 -14.86 0.04 -2.57
C PHE A 151 -15.88 -0.85 -1.87
N GLU A 152 -16.40 -1.81 -2.61
CA GLU A 152 -17.30 -2.84 -2.12
C GLU A 152 -16.50 -4.11 -1.77
N ARG A 153 -16.84 -4.74 -0.66
CA ARG A 153 -16.10 -5.90 -0.17
C ARG A 153 -16.44 -7.16 -0.95
N TRP A 154 -15.41 -7.83 -1.46
CA TRP A 154 -15.49 -9.21 -1.91
C TRP A 154 -15.22 -10.16 -0.75
N PRO A 155 -16.10 -11.11 -0.42
CA PRO A 155 -15.85 -12.07 0.67
C PRO A 155 -14.80 -13.09 0.25
N VAL A 156 -13.71 -13.18 1.03
CA VAL A 156 -12.61 -14.12 0.84
C VAL A 156 -12.33 -14.86 2.14
N ALA A 157 -12.16 -16.17 2.07
CA ALA A 157 -11.65 -17.00 3.16
C ALA A 157 -10.35 -17.68 2.73
N ARG A 158 -9.33 -17.62 3.59
CA ARG A 158 -8.01 -18.23 3.32
C ARG A 158 -7.67 -19.20 4.44
N TYR A 159 -7.32 -20.43 4.06
CA TYR A 159 -7.03 -21.51 4.98
C TYR A 159 -5.60 -22.01 4.81
N PHE A 160 -4.95 -22.35 5.91
CA PHE A 160 -3.61 -22.94 5.94
C PHE A 160 -3.62 -24.23 6.75
N ARG A 161 -2.80 -25.20 6.35
CA ARG A 161 -2.57 -26.45 7.06
C ARG A 161 -1.06 -26.68 7.15
N LYS A 162 -0.58 -27.00 8.35
CA LYS A 162 0.80 -27.46 8.52
C LYS A 162 0.95 -28.88 7.96
N LEU A 163 1.99 -29.12 7.15
CA LEU A 163 2.34 -30.42 6.60
C LEU A 163 3.39 -31.14 7.45
#